data_3426d357d488a4c540a7637073759e2c
#
_entry.id   3426d357d488a4c540a7637073759e2c
#
_cell.length_a   1.000
_cell.length_b   1.000
_cell.length_c   1.000
_cell.angle_alpha   90.00
_cell.angle_beta   90.00
_cell.angle_gamma   90.00
#
_symmetry.space_group_name_H-M   'P 1'
#
loop_
_entity.id
_entity.type
_entity.pdbx_description
1 polymer ?
#
loop_
_entity_poly.entity_id
_entity_poly.type
_entity_poly.pdbx_seq_one_letter_code
_entity_poly.pdbx_strand_id
1 'polypeptide(L)'
;MADLAKSGARTNVVEMDTHAQATLRYIRSSMDAAALVATPGSAGIAIGSVGVIAALLAAGPGRAHSLTVWISAAPLASLLGATIMGRQQRHLGRTLFGPSVRRFVLCLAPALLVGAVLTAADLYDGDLHVIAGTWLLLYGCAVMAASATTIGLVAWLGGLFVLLGIAALLLPMSTHNLILGVGFGGLHLLFGTYLIGRASSER
;
A
#
# COMPACT_ATOMS: atom_id res chain seq x y z
N MET A 1 -37.63 44.79 -15.60
CA MET A 1 -36.21 44.74 -16.04
C MET A 1 -35.27 44.15 -14.98
N ALA A 2 -35.41 44.42 -13.69
CA ALA A 2 -34.54 43.88 -12.62
C ALA A 2 -34.63 42.36 -12.44
N ASP A 3 -35.74 41.75 -12.73
CA ASP A 3 -35.98 40.28 -12.54
C ASP A 3 -35.30 39.43 -13.63
N LEU A 4 -35.21 39.91 -14.87
CA LEU A 4 -34.51 39.29 -15.97
C LEU A 4 -32.99 39.30 -15.76
N ALA A 5 -32.45 40.36 -15.18
CA ALA A 5 -31.04 40.44 -14.84
C ALA A 5 -30.64 39.50 -13.68
N LYS A 6 -31.49 39.33 -12.69
CA LYS A 6 -31.32 38.36 -11.59
C LYS A 6 -31.44 36.89 -12.07
N SER A 7 -32.33 36.59 -13.02
CA SER A 7 -32.47 35.24 -13.59
C SER A 7 -31.21 34.88 -14.41
N GLY A 8 -30.69 35.80 -15.26
CA GLY A 8 -29.47 35.56 -16.02
C GLY A 8 -28.22 35.37 -15.17
N ALA A 9 -28.09 36.15 -14.08
CA ALA A 9 -26.97 35.98 -13.16
C ALA A 9 -26.98 34.64 -12.40
N ARG A 10 -28.20 34.16 -12.00
CA ARG A 10 -28.31 32.84 -11.37
C ARG A 10 -28.00 31.69 -12.34
N THR A 11 -28.42 31.78 -13.59
CA THR A 11 -28.15 30.78 -14.62
C THR A 11 -26.63 30.67 -14.89
N ASN A 12 -25.94 31.80 -15.01
CA ASN A 12 -24.49 31.85 -15.21
C ASN A 12 -23.70 31.27 -14.02
N VAL A 13 -24.16 31.51 -12.80
CA VAL A 13 -23.51 30.95 -11.59
C VAL A 13 -23.68 29.42 -11.55
N VAL A 14 -24.89 28.90 -11.86
CA VAL A 14 -25.16 27.46 -11.89
C VAL A 14 -24.36 26.77 -13.02
N GLU A 15 -24.23 27.42 -14.18
CA GLU A 15 -23.46 26.90 -15.30
C GLU A 15 -21.95 26.87 -15.02
N MET A 16 -21.42 27.91 -14.36
CA MET A 16 -20.02 27.93 -13.90
C MET A 16 -19.75 26.85 -12.84
N ASP A 17 -20.68 26.63 -11.91
CA ASP A 17 -20.53 25.59 -10.87
C ASP A 17 -20.55 24.18 -11.47
N THR A 18 -21.46 23.92 -12.42
CA THR A 18 -21.49 22.62 -13.13
C THR A 18 -20.24 22.38 -13.95
N HIS A 19 -19.69 23.40 -14.61
CA HIS A 19 -18.46 23.29 -15.39
C HIS A 19 -17.23 23.08 -14.49
N ALA A 20 -17.16 23.78 -13.36
CA ALA A 20 -16.12 23.60 -12.35
C ALA A 20 -16.14 22.18 -11.75
N GLN A 21 -17.33 21.67 -11.43
CA GLN A 21 -17.50 20.30 -10.94
C GLN A 21 -17.12 19.24 -11.98
N ALA A 22 -17.46 19.45 -13.27
CA ALA A 22 -17.07 18.56 -14.34
C ALA A 22 -15.53 18.54 -14.53
N THR A 23 -14.90 19.71 -14.48
CA THR A 23 -13.44 19.84 -14.58
C THR A 23 -12.74 19.17 -13.40
N LEU A 24 -13.24 19.36 -12.18
CA LEU A 24 -12.70 18.69 -10.99
C LEU A 24 -12.85 17.17 -11.06
N ARG A 25 -13.97 16.66 -11.57
CA ARG A 25 -14.17 15.23 -11.81
C ARG A 25 -13.20 14.68 -12.85
N TYR A 26 -13.00 15.40 -13.94
CA TYR A 26 -12.03 15.02 -14.97
C TYR A 26 -10.59 14.99 -14.43
N ILE A 27 -10.18 16.04 -13.70
CA ILE A 27 -8.86 16.08 -13.06
C ILE A 27 -8.70 14.90 -12.10
N ARG A 28 -9.69 14.63 -11.27
CA ARG A 28 -9.67 13.53 -10.31
C ARG A 28 -9.59 12.16 -10.99
N SER A 29 -10.39 11.92 -12.02
CA SER A 29 -10.33 10.67 -12.79
C SER A 29 -8.99 10.48 -13.51
N SER A 30 -8.40 11.56 -14.03
CA SER A 30 -7.07 11.53 -14.66
C SER A 30 -5.97 11.26 -13.65
N MET A 31 -6.10 11.79 -12.43
CA MET A 31 -5.17 11.49 -11.32
C MET A 31 -5.30 10.04 -10.86
N ASP A 32 -6.52 9.52 -10.74
CA ASP A 32 -6.80 8.13 -10.36
C ASP A 32 -6.25 7.15 -11.42
N ALA A 33 -6.44 7.44 -12.70
CA ALA A 33 -5.88 6.65 -13.80
C ALA A 33 -4.34 6.65 -13.78
N ALA A 34 -3.72 7.82 -13.54
CA ALA A 34 -2.27 7.93 -13.41
C ALA A 34 -1.73 7.16 -12.18
N ALA A 35 -2.49 7.12 -11.09
CA ALA A 35 -2.14 6.41 -9.86
C ALA A 35 -2.25 4.88 -10.04
N LEU A 36 -3.27 4.39 -10.76
CA LEU A 36 -3.41 2.97 -11.13
C LEU A 36 -2.22 2.47 -11.93
N VAL A 37 -1.72 3.27 -12.86
CA VAL A 37 -0.53 2.96 -13.66
C VAL A 37 0.75 2.97 -12.80
N ALA A 38 0.79 3.75 -11.72
CA ALA A 38 1.93 3.84 -10.82
C ALA A 38 2.06 2.65 -9.85
N THR A 39 0.96 1.90 -9.61
CA THR A 39 0.94 0.76 -8.68
C THR A 39 0.61 -0.53 -9.44
N PRO A 40 1.60 -1.22 -10.00
CA PRO A 40 1.34 -2.42 -10.79
C PRO A 40 0.78 -3.54 -9.91
N GLY A 41 -0.38 -4.09 -10.28
CA GLY A 41 -0.97 -5.24 -9.58
C GLY A 41 -0.04 -6.46 -9.56
N SER A 42 0.81 -6.61 -10.58
CA SER A 42 1.85 -7.65 -10.63
C SER A 42 2.88 -7.55 -9.50
N ALA A 43 3.22 -6.34 -9.03
CA ALA A 43 4.08 -6.16 -7.86
C ALA A 43 3.37 -6.65 -6.58
N GLY A 44 2.08 -6.34 -6.42
CA GLY A 44 1.27 -6.86 -5.31
C GLY A 44 1.22 -8.39 -5.30
N ILE A 45 1.01 -9.03 -6.46
CA ILE A 45 1.03 -10.50 -6.56
C ILE A 45 2.40 -11.06 -6.20
N ALA A 46 3.50 -10.49 -6.69
CA ALA A 46 4.84 -10.97 -6.38
C ALA A 46 5.17 -10.86 -4.89
N ILE A 47 4.88 -9.70 -4.28
CA ILE A 47 5.07 -9.49 -2.82
C ILE A 47 4.19 -10.46 -2.03
N GLY A 48 2.92 -10.60 -2.41
CA GLY A 48 1.98 -11.48 -1.74
C GLY A 48 2.39 -12.96 -1.85
N SER A 49 2.91 -13.39 -2.99
CA SER A 49 3.45 -14.75 -3.16
C SER A 49 4.63 -15.03 -2.24
N VAL A 50 5.56 -14.07 -2.10
CA VAL A 50 6.66 -14.18 -1.13
C VAL A 50 6.11 -14.26 0.29
N GLY A 51 5.11 -13.45 0.64
CA GLY A 51 4.46 -13.48 1.96
C GLY A 51 3.79 -14.83 2.29
N VAL A 52 3.08 -15.43 1.32
CA VAL A 52 2.49 -16.76 1.50
C VAL A 52 3.57 -17.83 1.67
N ILE A 53 4.60 -17.83 0.82
CA ILE A 53 5.72 -18.77 0.93
C ILE A 53 6.43 -18.61 2.28
N ALA A 54 6.68 -17.36 2.70
CA ALA A 54 7.27 -17.08 4.00
C ALA A 54 6.41 -17.64 5.15
N ALA A 55 5.09 -17.45 5.12
CA ALA A 55 4.18 -17.98 6.13
C ALA A 55 4.20 -19.50 6.20
N LEU A 56 4.26 -20.18 5.05
CA LEU A 56 4.36 -21.64 4.97
C LEU A 56 5.70 -22.14 5.52
N LEU A 57 6.80 -21.51 5.14
CA LEU A 57 8.14 -21.88 5.64
C LEU A 57 8.28 -21.57 7.14
N ALA A 58 7.75 -20.45 7.60
CA ALA A 58 7.78 -20.04 9.00
C ALA A 58 6.87 -20.87 9.92
N ALA A 59 6.04 -21.75 9.37
CA ALA A 59 5.25 -22.73 10.14
C ALA A 59 6.09 -23.87 10.75
N GLY A 60 7.38 -23.94 10.41
CA GLY A 60 8.33 -24.89 11.01
C GLY A 60 8.55 -24.66 12.51
N PRO A 61 9.22 -25.60 13.19
CA PRO A 61 9.41 -25.56 14.62
C PRO A 61 10.38 -24.44 15.05
N GLY A 62 9.97 -23.69 16.06
CA GLY A 62 10.82 -22.71 16.75
C GLY A 62 10.63 -21.25 16.30
N ARG A 63 10.62 -20.36 17.29
CA ARG A 63 10.43 -18.91 17.09
C ARG A 63 11.56 -18.29 16.29
N ALA A 64 12.80 -18.69 16.57
CA ALA A 64 13.99 -18.20 15.84
C ALA A 64 13.91 -18.53 14.36
N HIS A 65 13.42 -19.71 13.99
CA HIS A 65 13.21 -20.12 12.60
C HIS A 65 12.18 -19.20 11.93
N SER A 66 11.00 -19.04 12.53
CA SER A 66 9.95 -18.16 11.99
C SER A 66 10.45 -16.72 11.79
N LEU A 67 11.16 -16.17 12.77
CA LEU A 67 11.72 -14.82 12.70
C LEU A 67 12.76 -14.69 11.56
N THR A 68 13.67 -15.66 11.45
CA THR A 68 14.68 -15.68 10.36
C THR A 68 14.03 -15.70 8.99
N VAL A 69 12.97 -16.50 8.80
CA VAL A 69 12.21 -16.55 7.54
C VAL A 69 11.60 -15.18 7.23
N TRP A 70 10.93 -14.54 8.17
CA TRP A 70 10.30 -13.24 7.93
C TRP A 70 11.30 -12.11 7.71
N ILE A 71 12.42 -12.08 8.46
CA ILE A 71 13.50 -11.10 8.27
C ILE A 71 14.15 -11.25 6.88
N SER A 72 14.29 -12.46 6.36
CA SER A 72 14.83 -12.68 5.02
C SER A 72 13.81 -12.44 3.90
N ALA A 73 12.53 -12.74 4.15
CA ALA A 73 11.46 -12.53 3.18
C ALA A 73 11.17 -11.04 2.92
N ALA A 74 11.29 -10.18 3.94
CA ALA A 74 10.97 -8.76 3.83
C ALA A 74 11.85 -8.01 2.79
N PRO A 75 13.21 -8.09 2.82
CA PRO A 75 14.04 -7.47 1.80
C PRO A 75 13.86 -8.11 0.42
N LEU A 76 13.62 -9.42 0.34
CA LEU A 76 13.35 -10.10 -0.92
C LEU A 76 12.04 -9.58 -1.56
N ALA A 77 10.96 -9.49 -0.81
CA ALA A 77 9.67 -8.95 -1.28
C ALA A 77 9.82 -7.49 -1.71
N SER A 78 10.55 -6.68 -0.93
CA SER A 78 10.82 -5.27 -1.24
C SER A 78 11.60 -5.11 -2.54
N LEU A 79 12.64 -5.92 -2.75
CA LEU A 79 13.45 -5.92 -3.97
C LEU A 79 12.63 -6.35 -5.19
N LEU A 80 11.84 -7.41 -5.08
CA LEU A 80 10.95 -7.87 -6.14
C LEU A 80 9.92 -6.80 -6.51
N GLY A 81 9.26 -6.22 -5.53
CA GLY A 81 8.31 -5.13 -5.74
C GLY A 81 8.95 -3.93 -6.44
N ALA A 82 10.11 -3.50 -5.96
CA ALA A 82 10.85 -2.38 -6.55
C ALA A 82 11.31 -2.66 -7.99
N THR A 83 11.78 -3.87 -8.28
CA THR A 83 12.22 -4.26 -9.64
C THR A 83 11.07 -4.32 -10.62
N ILE A 84 9.93 -4.90 -10.23
CA ILE A 84 8.72 -4.95 -11.07
C ILE A 84 8.20 -3.55 -11.33
N MET A 85 8.11 -2.72 -10.28
CA MET A 85 7.67 -1.33 -10.41
C MET A 85 8.61 -0.52 -11.31
N GLY A 86 9.93 -0.68 -11.14
CA GLY A 86 10.94 -0.02 -11.96
C GLY A 86 10.87 -0.44 -13.43
N ARG A 87 10.70 -1.74 -13.71
CA ARG A 87 10.52 -2.24 -15.09
C ARG A 87 9.28 -1.63 -15.74
N GLN A 88 8.16 -1.60 -15.04
CA GLN A 88 6.91 -1.02 -15.56
C GLN A 88 7.06 0.47 -15.86
N GLN A 89 7.71 1.26 -15.00
CA GLN A 89 7.96 2.67 -15.28
C GLN A 89 8.79 2.86 -16.55
N ARG A 90 9.83 2.04 -16.77
CA ARG A 90 10.66 2.05 -17.99
C ARG A 90 9.85 1.71 -19.24
N HIS A 91 8.99 0.69 -19.19
CA HIS A 91 8.12 0.32 -20.31
C HIS A 91 7.14 1.43 -20.71
N LEU A 92 6.75 2.27 -19.76
CA LEU A 92 5.90 3.44 -19.96
C LEU A 92 6.67 4.70 -20.39
N GLY A 93 7.99 4.60 -20.65
CA GLY A 93 8.84 5.75 -20.99
C GLY A 93 8.99 6.76 -19.84
N ARG A 94 8.69 6.37 -18.60
CA ARG A 94 8.76 7.24 -17.42
C ARG A 94 10.10 7.09 -16.72
N THR A 95 10.53 8.15 -16.03
CA THR A 95 11.73 8.10 -15.18
C THR A 95 11.50 7.20 -13.97
N LEU A 96 12.51 6.39 -13.61
CA LEU A 96 12.47 5.47 -12.47
C LEU A 96 12.12 6.15 -11.15
N PHE A 97 12.55 7.40 -11.00
CA PHE A 97 12.33 8.23 -9.82
C PHE A 97 11.35 9.40 -10.11
N GLY A 98 10.30 9.12 -10.89
CA GLY A 98 9.24 10.10 -11.10
C GLY A 98 8.60 10.54 -9.77
N PRO A 99 7.91 11.70 -9.74
CA PRO A 99 7.38 12.30 -8.51
C PRO A 99 6.54 11.34 -7.66
N SER A 100 5.73 10.48 -8.29
CA SER A 100 4.88 9.50 -7.60
C SER A 100 5.69 8.40 -6.92
N VAL A 101 6.69 7.82 -7.61
CA VAL A 101 7.56 6.78 -7.05
C VAL A 101 8.40 7.35 -5.91
N ARG A 102 8.95 8.55 -6.09
CA ARG A 102 9.72 9.23 -5.04
C ARG A 102 8.89 9.46 -3.79
N ARG A 103 7.64 9.93 -3.92
CA ARG A 103 6.74 10.14 -2.78
C ARG A 103 6.41 8.82 -2.07
N PHE A 104 6.12 7.78 -2.83
CA PHE A 104 5.87 6.45 -2.27
C PHE A 104 7.08 5.95 -1.46
N VAL A 105 8.28 6.05 -2.00
CA VAL A 105 9.53 5.66 -1.31
C VAL A 105 9.75 6.51 -0.06
N LEU A 106 9.52 7.83 -0.12
CA LEU A 106 9.66 8.72 1.04
C LEU A 106 8.66 8.42 2.16
N CYS A 107 7.48 7.88 1.84
CA CYS A 107 6.53 7.42 2.86
C CYS A 107 6.93 6.06 3.45
N LEU A 108 7.43 5.15 2.62
CA LEU A 108 7.72 3.77 3.03
C LEU A 108 9.10 3.63 3.72
N ALA A 109 10.13 4.28 3.20
CA ALA A 109 11.50 4.11 3.69
C ALA A 109 11.70 4.46 5.17
N PRO A 110 11.13 5.57 5.72
CA PRO A 110 11.24 5.85 7.15
C PRO A 110 10.59 4.77 8.02
N ALA A 111 9.43 4.25 7.62
CA ALA A 111 8.74 3.21 8.36
C ALA A 111 9.54 1.89 8.37
N LEU A 112 10.16 1.52 7.24
CA LEU A 112 11.03 0.35 7.15
C LEU A 112 12.28 0.52 8.00
N LEU A 113 12.89 1.72 8.00
CA LEU A 113 14.05 2.02 8.83
C LEU A 113 13.70 1.92 10.32
N VAL A 114 12.61 2.56 10.75
CA VAL A 114 12.14 2.49 12.15
C VAL A 114 11.83 1.05 12.53
N GLY A 115 11.17 0.28 11.67
CA GLY A 115 10.90 -1.14 11.90
C GLY A 115 12.17 -1.95 12.08
N ALA A 116 13.21 -1.71 11.28
CA ALA A 116 14.50 -2.39 11.42
C ALA A 116 15.20 -2.04 12.74
N VAL A 117 15.19 -0.76 13.13
CA VAL A 117 15.79 -0.31 14.40
C VAL A 117 15.06 -0.90 15.60
N LEU A 118 13.71 -0.86 15.58
CA LEU A 118 12.91 -1.46 16.68
C LEU A 118 13.12 -2.97 16.74
N THR A 119 13.16 -3.66 15.59
CA THR A 119 13.45 -5.10 15.57
C THR A 119 14.82 -5.41 16.18
N ALA A 120 15.85 -4.60 15.92
CA ALA A 120 17.15 -4.78 16.52
C ALA A 120 17.14 -4.56 18.05
N ALA A 121 16.38 -3.58 18.53
CA ALA A 121 16.17 -3.34 19.95
C ALA A 121 15.41 -4.49 20.62
N ASP A 122 14.28 -4.93 20.03
CA ASP A 122 13.47 -6.02 20.56
C ASP A 122 14.25 -7.35 20.61
N LEU A 123 15.13 -7.59 19.62
CA LEU A 123 16.03 -8.75 19.63
C LEU A 123 17.05 -8.66 20.76
N TYR A 124 17.57 -7.47 21.02
CA TYR A 124 18.53 -7.24 22.10
C TYR A 124 17.88 -7.46 23.47
N ASP A 125 16.64 -6.95 23.66
CA ASP A 125 15.87 -7.07 24.90
C ASP A 125 15.19 -8.44 25.06
N GLY A 126 15.15 -9.24 24.00
CA GLY A 126 14.51 -10.57 23.98
C GLY A 126 12.98 -10.51 23.87
N ASP A 127 12.39 -9.35 23.57
CA ASP A 127 10.93 -9.18 23.41
C ASP A 127 10.49 -9.42 21.97
N LEU A 128 10.33 -10.69 21.62
CA LEU A 128 9.91 -11.09 20.27
C LEU A 128 8.40 -10.93 20.01
N HIS A 129 7.62 -10.62 21.07
CA HIS A 129 6.17 -10.54 20.94
C HIS A 129 5.71 -9.33 20.12
N VAL A 130 6.39 -8.21 20.26
CA VAL A 130 5.96 -6.95 19.62
C VAL A 130 6.36 -6.84 18.15
N ILE A 131 7.32 -7.61 17.68
CA ILE A 131 7.93 -7.48 16.35
C ILE A 131 6.88 -7.57 15.22
N ALA A 132 6.03 -8.60 15.25
CA ALA A 132 5.02 -8.80 14.19
C ALA A 132 4.01 -7.64 14.12
N GLY A 133 3.50 -7.21 15.27
CA GLY A 133 2.57 -6.09 15.37
C GLY A 133 3.20 -4.77 14.92
N THR A 134 4.43 -4.49 15.35
CA THR A 134 5.20 -3.30 14.97
C THR A 134 5.36 -3.20 13.45
N TRP A 135 5.77 -4.28 12.77
CA TRP A 135 5.91 -4.27 11.32
C TRP A 135 4.60 -4.04 10.58
N LEU A 136 3.51 -4.68 11.01
CA LEU A 136 2.20 -4.50 10.42
C LEU A 136 1.67 -3.07 10.61
N LEU A 137 1.86 -2.49 11.80
CA LEU A 137 1.45 -1.11 12.10
C LEU A 137 2.24 -0.10 11.28
N LEU A 138 3.58 -0.20 11.29
CA LEU A 138 4.45 0.72 10.54
C LEU A 138 4.19 0.64 9.04
N TYR A 139 4.07 -0.57 8.50
CA TYR A 139 3.75 -0.78 7.10
C TYR A 139 2.36 -0.20 6.75
N GLY A 140 1.36 -0.49 7.56
CA GLY A 140 0.00 0.04 7.38
C GLY A 140 -0.04 1.57 7.37
N CYS A 141 0.60 2.21 8.35
CA CYS A 141 0.72 3.66 8.41
C CYS A 141 1.44 4.25 7.18
N ALA A 142 2.54 3.61 6.74
CA ALA A 142 3.28 4.05 5.56
C ALA A 142 2.46 3.93 4.27
N VAL A 143 1.70 2.85 4.11
CA VAL A 143 0.78 2.63 2.97
C VAL A 143 -0.34 3.66 3.00
N MET A 144 -0.94 3.94 4.17
CA MET A 144 -1.95 5.00 4.30
C MET A 144 -1.38 6.37 3.95
N ALA A 145 -0.19 6.73 4.42
CA ALA A 145 0.47 7.98 4.09
C ALA A 145 0.74 8.10 2.57
N ALA A 146 1.20 7.01 1.94
CA ALA A 146 1.41 6.96 0.50
C ALA A 146 0.11 7.07 -0.30
N SER A 147 -1.03 6.67 0.28
CA SER A 147 -2.34 6.71 -0.38
C SER A 147 -2.83 8.14 -0.66
N ALA A 148 -2.33 9.13 0.04
CA ALA A 148 -2.65 10.55 -0.24
C ALA A 148 -2.32 10.98 -1.69
N THR A 149 -1.48 10.22 -2.38
CA THR A 149 -1.07 10.45 -3.77
C THR A 149 -1.48 9.33 -4.73
N THR A 150 -2.31 8.38 -4.26
CA THR A 150 -2.78 7.22 -5.03
C THR A 150 -4.29 7.05 -4.90
N ILE A 151 -4.83 5.94 -5.40
CA ILE A 151 -6.25 5.60 -5.27
C ILE A 151 -6.64 5.34 -3.82
N GLY A 152 -7.85 5.78 -3.43
CA GLY A 152 -8.39 5.61 -2.07
C GLY A 152 -8.40 4.15 -1.57
N LEU A 153 -8.39 3.18 -2.48
CA LEU A 153 -8.29 1.75 -2.15
C LEU A 153 -6.98 1.40 -1.42
N VAL A 154 -5.88 2.11 -1.70
CA VAL A 154 -4.59 1.92 -1.03
C VAL A 154 -4.68 2.31 0.45
N ALA A 155 -5.50 3.33 0.78
CA ALA A 155 -5.76 3.70 2.17
C ALA A 155 -6.46 2.58 2.94
N TRP A 156 -7.44 1.92 2.33
CA TRP A 156 -8.12 0.77 2.92
C TRP A 156 -7.16 -0.40 3.17
N LEU A 157 -6.27 -0.68 2.21
CA LEU A 157 -5.23 -1.69 2.40
C LEU A 157 -4.36 -1.37 3.62
N GLY A 158 -3.89 -0.13 3.73
CA GLY A 158 -3.10 0.32 4.89
C GLY A 158 -3.88 0.19 6.21
N GLY A 159 -5.17 0.56 6.22
CA GLY A 159 -6.05 0.41 7.38
C GLY A 159 -6.21 -1.05 7.83
N LEU A 160 -6.33 -1.98 6.88
CA LEU A 160 -6.38 -3.42 7.20
C LEU A 160 -5.06 -3.92 7.81
N PHE A 161 -3.91 -3.43 7.34
CA PHE A 161 -2.62 -3.72 7.97
C PHE A 161 -2.54 -3.19 9.39
N VAL A 162 -3.04 -1.99 9.66
CA VAL A 162 -3.10 -1.43 11.02
C VAL A 162 -3.97 -2.30 11.93
N LEU A 163 -5.14 -2.74 11.46
CA LEU A 163 -6.01 -3.65 12.23
C LEU A 163 -5.33 -4.99 12.53
N LEU A 164 -4.64 -5.57 11.53
CA LEU A 164 -3.85 -6.80 11.75
C LEU A 164 -2.70 -6.58 12.72
N GLY A 165 -2.06 -5.40 12.68
CA GLY A 165 -0.99 -5.04 13.62
C GLY A 165 -1.49 -4.94 15.06
N ILE A 166 -2.65 -4.31 15.28
CA ILE A 166 -3.32 -4.27 16.58
C ILE A 166 -3.65 -5.69 17.04
N ALA A 167 -4.22 -6.51 16.15
CA ALA A 167 -4.54 -7.90 16.47
C ALA A 167 -3.29 -8.70 16.86
N ALA A 168 -2.16 -8.51 16.16
CA ALA A 168 -0.90 -9.18 16.48
C ALA A 168 -0.35 -8.79 17.86
N LEU A 169 -0.52 -7.53 18.29
CA LEU A 169 -0.09 -7.09 19.64
C LEU A 169 -0.98 -7.65 20.75
N LEU A 170 -2.26 -7.89 20.47
CA LEU A 170 -3.23 -8.34 21.46
C LEU A 170 -3.37 -9.88 21.55
N LEU A 171 -3.02 -10.59 20.48
CA LEU A 171 -3.18 -12.03 20.37
C LEU A 171 -1.91 -12.78 20.77
N PRO A 172 -2.02 -14.06 21.14
CA PRO A 172 -0.86 -14.89 21.48
C PRO A 172 0.14 -15.00 20.32
N MET A 173 1.43 -15.08 20.64
CA MET A 173 2.53 -15.18 19.68
C MET A 173 2.38 -16.36 18.68
N SER A 174 1.66 -17.41 19.07
CA SER A 174 1.36 -18.54 18.16
C SER A 174 0.55 -18.16 16.94
N THR A 175 -0.17 -17.02 16.97
CA THR A 175 -0.98 -16.52 15.84
C THR A 175 -0.21 -15.57 14.91
N HIS A 176 0.96 -15.09 15.32
CA HIS A 176 1.70 -14.05 14.60
C HIS A 176 2.07 -14.45 13.18
N ASN A 177 2.51 -15.71 13.00
CA ASN A 177 2.84 -16.20 11.65
C ASN A 177 1.62 -16.19 10.72
N LEU A 178 0.45 -16.58 11.22
CA LEU A 178 -0.80 -16.54 10.45
C LEU A 178 -1.18 -15.08 10.11
N ILE A 179 -1.10 -14.18 11.09
CA ILE A 179 -1.46 -12.77 10.91
C ILE A 179 -0.52 -12.09 9.89
N LEU A 180 0.78 -12.35 9.96
CA LEU A 180 1.75 -11.88 8.97
C LEU A 180 1.46 -12.46 7.58
N GLY A 181 1.12 -13.75 7.49
CA GLY A 181 0.75 -14.42 6.24
C GLY A 181 -0.52 -13.83 5.63
N VAL A 182 -1.55 -13.54 6.43
CA VAL A 182 -2.77 -12.86 5.98
C VAL A 182 -2.45 -11.44 5.49
N GLY A 183 -1.65 -10.67 6.24
CA GLY A 183 -1.28 -9.31 5.87
C GLY A 183 -0.37 -9.29 4.64
N PHE A 184 0.86 -9.74 4.77
CA PHE A 184 1.85 -9.63 3.69
C PHE A 184 1.61 -10.61 2.54
N GLY A 185 0.97 -11.75 2.78
CA GLY A 185 0.58 -12.69 1.73
C GLY A 185 -0.81 -12.37 1.17
N GLY A 186 -1.85 -12.61 1.95
CA GLY A 186 -3.24 -12.56 1.53
C GLY A 186 -3.69 -11.20 0.99
N LEU A 187 -3.50 -10.12 1.77
CA LEU A 187 -3.94 -8.80 1.36
C LEU A 187 -3.21 -8.31 0.10
N HIS A 188 -1.91 -8.59 -0.05
CA HIS A 188 -1.18 -8.20 -1.26
C HIS A 188 -1.64 -8.98 -2.50
N LEU A 189 -1.94 -10.28 -2.37
CA LEU A 189 -2.50 -11.07 -3.47
C LEU A 189 -3.88 -10.55 -3.88
N LEU A 190 -4.78 -10.34 -2.92
CA LEU A 190 -6.12 -9.80 -3.18
C LEU A 190 -6.06 -8.42 -3.83
N PHE A 191 -5.21 -7.54 -3.31
CA PHE A 191 -5.04 -6.21 -3.85
C PHE A 191 -4.42 -6.24 -5.25
N GLY A 192 -3.38 -7.05 -5.45
CA GLY A 192 -2.70 -7.18 -6.74
C GLY A 192 -3.63 -7.74 -7.83
N THR A 193 -4.41 -8.77 -7.53
CA THR A 193 -5.39 -9.35 -8.47
C THR A 193 -6.51 -8.37 -8.80
N TYR A 194 -7.03 -7.64 -7.80
CA TYR A 194 -8.04 -6.61 -8.00
C TYR A 194 -7.54 -5.51 -8.95
N LEU A 195 -6.31 -5.02 -8.76
CA LEU A 195 -5.72 -3.99 -9.63
C LEU A 195 -5.56 -4.46 -11.07
N ILE A 196 -5.18 -5.72 -11.29
CA ILE A 196 -5.07 -6.29 -12.65
C ILE A 196 -6.44 -6.37 -13.30
N GLY A 197 -7.45 -6.88 -12.57
CA GLY A 197 -8.82 -6.98 -13.09
C GLY A 197 -9.37 -5.62 -13.50
N ARG A 198 -9.18 -4.59 -12.67
CA ARG A 198 -9.62 -3.23 -12.98
C ARG A 198 -8.92 -2.63 -14.20
N ALA A 199 -7.62 -2.81 -14.32
CA ALA A 199 -6.85 -2.33 -15.48
C ALA A 199 -7.24 -3.03 -16.80
N SER A 200 -7.79 -4.25 -16.72
CA SER A 200 -8.28 -4.99 -17.90
C SER A 200 -9.67 -4.53 -18.33
N SER A 201 -10.50 -4.03 -17.40
CA SER A 201 -11.86 -3.56 -17.67
C SER A 201 -11.91 -2.15 -18.26
N GLU A 202 -10.81 -1.39 -18.17
CA GLU A 202 -10.69 -0.02 -18.68
C GLU A 202 -10.02 0.04 -20.10
N ARG A 203 -9.68 -1.14 -20.69
CA ARG A 203 -9.14 -1.27 -22.05
C ARG A 203 -10.22 -1.71 -23.03
#